data_acab5d493640ef4ba11a4f695db5c97d
#
_entry.id   acab5d493640ef4ba11a4f695db5c97d
#
_cell.length_a   1.000
_cell.length_b   1.000
_cell.length_c   1.000
_cell.angle_alpha   90.00
_cell.angle_beta   90.00
_cell.angle_gamma   90.00
#
_symmetry.space_group_name_H-M   'P 1'
#
loop_
_entity.id
_entity.type
_entity.pdbx_description
1 polymer ?
#
loop_
_entity_poly.entity_id
_entity_poly.type
_entity_poly.pdbx_seq_one_letter_code
_entity_poly.pdbx_strand_id
1 'polypeptide(L)'
;LDDEKLPPRSDHGYTARQHARVRANALAWLATHAGALWPTAADANDPRALNWWFLVDPLDRDGADRFEAQFVRGTLNPSERYVLSEPGTTKYRLRPEETGVANLLHTGDHTFTGINAGCVEAAVMSGMAAAQHLCGFPREIPGDLRPRSGPWGTR
;
A
#
# COMPACT_ATOMS: atom_id res chain seq x y z
N LEU A 1 -13.30 1.06 -6.21
CA LEU A 1 -13.77 1.95 -5.15
C LEU A 1 -14.78 2.88 -5.80
N ASP A 2 -16.04 2.73 -5.40
CA ASP A 2 -17.11 3.60 -5.86
C ASP A 2 -16.77 5.06 -5.51
N ASP A 3 -17.15 5.99 -6.39
CA ASP A 3 -17.09 7.45 -6.20
C ASP A 3 -18.00 7.92 -5.05
N GLU A 4 -18.02 7.20 -3.94
CA GLU A 4 -18.75 7.63 -2.75
C GLU A 4 -18.10 8.92 -2.25
N LYS A 5 -18.86 10.00 -2.32
CA LYS A 5 -18.48 11.26 -1.69
C LYS A 5 -18.09 11.00 -0.25
N LEU A 6 -16.95 11.55 0.18
CA LEU A 6 -16.56 11.47 1.58
C LEU A 6 -17.72 11.91 2.46
N PRO A 7 -18.05 11.14 3.51
CA PRO A 7 -19.13 11.46 4.41
C PRO A 7 -18.82 12.77 5.15
N PRO A 8 -19.85 13.50 5.61
CA PRO A 8 -19.64 14.65 6.45
C PRO A 8 -18.88 14.24 7.73
N ARG A 9 -18.08 15.15 8.28
CA ARG A 9 -17.29 14.91 9.50
C ARG A 9 -18.13 14.51 10.71
N SER A 10 -19.41 14.84 10.70
CA SER A 10 -20.40 14.47 11.74
C SER A 10 -20.87 13.02 11.66
N ASP A 11 -20.55 12.29 10.60
CA ASP A 11 -20.92 10.87 10.46
C ASP A 11 -19.91 9.96 11.17
N HIS A 12 -20.00 9.89 12.47
CA HIS A 12 -19.14 9.05 13.31
C HIS A 12 -19.33 7.53 13.06
N GLY A 13 -20.45 7.12 12.45
CA GLY A 13 -20.74 5.72 12.13
C GLY A 13 -20.13 5.24 10.80
N TYR A 14 -19.63 6.14 9.96
CA TYR A 14 -19.14 5.80 8.62
C TYR A 14 -18.05 4.72 8.64
N THR A 15 -17.05 4.89 9.48
CA THR A 15 -15.91 3.95 9.56
C THR A 15 -16.38 2.54 9.90
N ALA A 16 -17.24 2.40 10.91
CA ALA A 16 -17.77 1.09 11.31
C ALA A 16 -18.58 0.42 10.19
N ARG A 17 -19.42 1.20 9.47
CA ARG A 17 -20.17 0.65 8.33
C ARG A 17 -19.27 0.19 7.20
N GLN A 18 -18.22 0.93 6.89
CA GLN A 18 -17.27 0.55 5.83
C GLN A 18 -16.45 -0.67 6.22
N HIS A 19 -16.01 -0.79 7.46
CA HIS A 19 -15.36 -2.01 7.96
C HIS A 19 -16.28 -3.23 7.84
N ALA A 20 -17.54 -3.09 8.23
CA ALA A 20 -18.53 -4.17 8.07
C ALA A 20 -18.74 -4.55 6.60
N ARG A 21 -18.81 -3.58 5.70
CA ARG A 21 -18.91 -3.82 4.24
C ARG A 21 -17.68 -4.55 3.70
N VAL A 22 -16.47 -4.09 4.05
CA VAL A 22 -15.21 -4.75 3.64
C VAL A 22 -15.17 -6.19 4.13
N ARG A 23 -15.56 -6.41 5.38
CA ARG A 23 -15.62 -7.74 5.97
C ARG A 23 -16.61 -8.65 5.24
N ALA A 24 -17.83 -8.17 4.97
CA ALA A 24 -18.84 -8.92 4.22
C ALA A 24 -18.36 -9.28 2.82
N ASN A 25 -17.73 -8.33 2.11
CA ASN A 25 -17.17 -8.57 0.79
C ASN A 25 -16.04 -9.62 0.81
N ALA A 26 -15.17 -9.58 1.82
CA ALA A 26 -14.10 -10.56 1.98
C ALA A 26 -14.65 -11.97 2.21
N LEU A 27 -15.65 -12.12 3.10
CA LEU A 27 -16.32 -13.40 3.33
C LEU A 27 -16.99 -13.93 2.05
N ALA A 28 -17.74 -13.10 1.34
CA ALA A 28 -18.40 -13.48 0.11
C ALA A 28 -17.37 -13.92 -0.95
N TRP A 29 -16.27 -13.19 -1.07
CA TRP A 29 -15.22 -13.53 -2.03
C TRP A 29 -14.53 -14.85 -1.68
N LEU A 30 -14.17 -15.08 -0.42
CA LEU A 30 -13.57 -16.33 0.04
C LEU A 30 -14.50 -17.52 -0.20
N ALA A 31 -15.80 -17.35 0.01
CA ALA A 31 -16.80 -18.39 -0.20
C ALA A 31 -17.05 -18.73 -1.68
N THR A 32 -16.62 -17.87 -2.64
CA THR A 32 -17.02 -18.05 -4.04
C THR A 32 -15.88 -18.03 -5.05
N HIS A 33 -14.68 -17.55 -4.66
CA HIS A 33 -13.59 -17.33 -5.60
C HIS A 33 -12.23 -17.82 -5.10
N ALA A 34 -12.04 -18.02 -3.79
CA ALA A 34 -10.72 -18.33 -3.24
C ALA A 34 -10.12 -19.61 -3.79
N GLY A 35 -10.91 -20.65 -4.04
CA GLY A 35 -10.45 -21.91 -4.62
C GLY A 35 -9.84 -21.77 -6.02
N ALA A 36 -10.24 -20.75 -6.78
CA ALA A 36 -9.64 -20.50 -8.10
C ALA A 36 -8.19 -19.98 -8.00
N LEU A 37 -7.86 -19.24 -6.92
CA LEU A 37 -6.49 -18.77 -6.67
C LEU A 37 -5.66 -19.78 -5.88
N TRP A 38 -6.30 -20.52 -4.96
CA TRP A 38 -5.65 -21.49 -4.08
C TRP A 38 -6.33 -22.85 -4.18
N PRO A 39 -6.13 -23.60 -5.28
CA PRO A 39 -6.79 -24.91 -5.50
C PRO A 39 -6.55 -25.91 -4.37
N THR A 40 -5.39 -25.83 -3.70
CA THR A 40 -5.05 -26.72 -2.57
C THR A 40 -5.81 -26.36 -1.29
N ALA A 41 -6.38 -25.18 -1.21
CA ALA A 41 -7.20 -24.72 -0.10
C ALA A 41 -8.69 -24.65 -0.45
N ALA A 42 -9.07 -25.20 -1.62
CA ALA A 42 -10.47 -25.25 -2.03
C ALA A 42 -11.28 -26.22 -1.16
N ASP A 43 -12.56 -25.91 -0.99
CA ASP A 43 -13.51 -26.84 -0.37
C ASP A 43 -13.75 -28.06 -1.24
N ALA A 44 -13.85 -29.23 -0.61
CA ALA A 44 -14.03 -30.49 -1.33
C ALA A 44 -15.35 -30.58 -2.10
N ASN A 45 -16.38 -29.88 -1.66
CA ASN A 45 -17.72 -29.89 -2.27
C ASN A 45 -17.96 -28.69 -3.20
N ASP A 46 -17.22 -27.58 -3.03
CA ASP A 46 -17.23 -26.45 -3.95
C ASP A 46 -15.80 -25.99 -4.25
N PRO A 47 -15.24 -26.37 -5.41
CA PRO A 47 -13.87 -26.06 -5.76
C PRO A 47 -13.60 -24.55 -5.97
N ARG A 48 -14.63 -23.69 -5.91
CA ARG A 48 -14.47 -22.24 -5.94
C ARG A 48 -14.37 -21.64 -4.54
N ALA A 49 -14.94 -22.29 -3.54
CA ALA A 49 -14.97 -21.84 -2.17
C ALA A 49 -13.65 -22.15 -1.44
N LEU A 50 -13.37 -21.39 -0.39
CA LEU A 50 -12.30 -21.70 0.56
C LEU A 50 -12.76 -22.85 1.47
N ASN A 51 -11.89 -23.83 1.69
CA ASN A 51 -12.00 -24.69 2.85
C ASN A 51 -11.57 -23.87 4.08
N TRP A 52 -12.53 -23.54 4.94
CA TRP A 52 -12.35 -22.66 6.08
C TRP A 52 -11.31 -23.15 7.11
N TRP A 53 -10.98 -24.42 7.10
CA TRP A 53 -9.91 -24.99 7.94
C TRP A 53 -8.52 -24.41 7.66
N PHE A 54 -8.31 -23.81 6.50
CA PHE A 54 -7.06 -23.11 6.18
C PHE A 54 -6.92 -21.78 6.94
N LEU A 55 -7.98 -21.27 7.54
CA LEU A 55 -7.89 -20.10 8.42
C LEU A 55 -7.53 -20.53 9.84
N VAL A 56 -6.44 -19.96 10.37
CA VAL A 56 -6.04 -20.20 11.76
C VAL A 56 -7.04 -19.52 12.69
N ASP A 57 -7.61 -20.30 13.60
CA ASP A 57 -8.50 -19.79 14.65
C ASP A 57 -8.14 -20.42 16.00
N PRO A 58 -7.62 -19.64 16.96
CA PRO A 58 -7.26 -20.14 18.30
C PRO A 58 -8.45 -20.69 19.10
N LEU A 59 -9.68 -20.33 18.74
CA LEU A 59 -10.91 -20.82 19.40
C LEU A 59 -11.52 -22.00 18.66
N ASP A 60 -10.90 -22.45 17.56
CA ASP A 60 -11.32 -23.59 16.76
C ASP A 60 -12.78 -23.57 16.34
N ARG A 61 -13.26 -22.39 15.91
CA ARG A 61 -14.63 -22.22 15.39
C ARG A 61 -14.82 -23.01 14.11
N ASP A 62 -16.08 -23.31 13.81
CA ASP A 62 -16.43 -24.02 12.60
C ASP A 62 -16.67 -23.11 11.40
N GLY A 63 -16.38 -23.61 10.22
CA GLY A 63 -16.73 -22.98 8.94
C GLY A 63 -16.27 -21.51 8.83
N ALA A 64 -17.15 -20.68 8.29
CA ALA A 64 -16.86 -19.26 8.05
C ALA A 64 -16.64 -18.45 9.35
N ASP A 65 -17.03 -18.96 10.51
CA ASP A 65 -16.81 -18.28 11.79
C ASP A 65 -15.32 -18.21 12.16
N ARG A 66 -14.47 -19.03 11.56
CA ARG A 66 -12.99 -18.93 11.67
C ARG A 66 -12.46 -17.59 11.15
N PHE A 67 -13.21 -16.91 10.29
CA PHE A 67 -12.86 -15.59 9.80
C PHE A 67 -12.86 -14.51 10.89
N GLU A 68 -13.53 -14.72 12.01
CA GLU A 68 -13.52 -13.80 13.16
C GLU A 68 -12.13 -13.68 13.83
N ALA A 69 -11.27 -14.68 13.65
CA ALA A 69 -9.90 -14.64 14.15
C ALA A 69 -8.94 -13.88 13.21
N GLN A 70 -9.41 -13.52 11.99
CA GLN A 70 -8.55 -12.86 11.01
C GLN A 70 -8.56 -11.34 11.20
N PHE A 71 -7.40 -10.71 10.98
CA PHE A 71 -7.34 -9.26 10.96
C PHE A 71 -7.90 -8.73 9.63
N VAL A 72 -9.02 -8.01 9.72
CA VAL A 72 -9.67 -7.39 8.56
C VAL A 72 -9.87 -5.91 8.81
N ARG A 73 -9.36 -5.09 7.92
CA ARG A 73 -9.47 -3.64 8.00
C ARG A 73 -9.71 -3.04 6.62
N GLY A 74 -10.62 -2.08 6.53
CA GLY A 74 -10.76 -1.22 5.36
C GLY A 74 -9.79 -0.04 5.42
N THR A 75 -9.14 0.28 4.32
CA THR A 75 -8.26 1.45 4.17
C THR A 75 -9.13 2.69 3.93
N LEU A 76 -9.57 3.35 4.99
CA LEU A 76 -10.60 4.39 4.94
C LEU A 76 -10.05 5.81 5.12
N ASN A 77 -9.08 5.97 6.03
CA ASN A 77 -8.51 7.28 6.32
C ASN A 77 -7.56 7.71 5.20
N PRO A 78 -7.45 9.01 4.92
CA PRO A 78 -6.51 9.52 3.91
C PRO A 78 -5.07 9.05 4.13
N SER A 79 -4.63 8.92 5.40
CA SER A 79 -3.30 8.44 5.78
C SER A 79 -3.09 6.93 5.58
N GLU A 80 -4.15 6.17 5.38
CA GLU A 80 -4.11 4.72 5.14
C GLU A 80 -4.24 4.38 3.64
N ARG A 81 -4.57 5.37 2.82
CA ARG A 81 -4.71 5.19 1.38
C ARG A 81 -3.34 5.11 0.73
N TYR A 82 -3.24 4.23 -0.23
CA TYR A 82 -2.05 4.13 -1.04
C TYR A 82 -1.84 5.39 -1.88
N VAL A 83 -0.59 5.77 -2.12
CA VAL A 83 -0.27 6.93 -2.96
C VAL A 83 -0.73 6.66 -4.38
N LEU A 84 -1.68 7.46 -4.86
CA LEU A 84 -2.14 7.41 -6.24
C LEU A 84 -1.34 8.42 -7.08
N SER A 85 -0.71 7.93 -8.15
CA SER A 85 -0.06 8.79 -9.14
C SER A 85 -0.99 8.93 -10.34
N GLU A 86 -1.71 10.05 -10.40
CA GLU A 86 -2.54 10.39 -11.56
C GLU A 86 -1.67 10.83 -12.75
N PRO A 87 -2.17 10.69 -13.98
CA PRO A 87 -1.44 11.16 -15.16
C PRO A 87 -1.02 12.63 -15.03
N GLY A 88 0.26 12.92 -15.25
CA GLY A 88 0.80 14.26 -15.16
C GLY A 88 1.12 14.78 -13.75
N THR A 89 0.88 14.02 -12.69
CA THR A 89 1.16 14.45 -11.30
C THR A 89 2.57 14.15 -10.83
N THR A 90 3.31 13.29 -11.49
CA THR A 90 4.70 12.92 -11.13
C THR A 90 5.61 14.14 -10.96
N LYS A 91 5.39 15.19 -11.73
CA LYS A 91 6.14 16.46 -11.66
C LYS A 91 6.01 17.19 -10.31
N TYR A 92 5.02 16.85 -9.50
CA TYR A 92 4.81 17.45 -8.18
C TYR A 92 5.45 16.63 -7.04
N ARG A 93 6.03 15.47 -7.35
CA ARG A 93 6.78 14.70 -6.38
C ARG A 93 8.08 15.43 -6.07
N LEU A 94 8.36 15.63 -4.79
CA LEU A 94 9.59 16.25 -4.34
C LEU A 94 10.71 15.21 -4.24
N ARG A 95 11.94 15.65 -4.44
CA ARG A 95 13.12 14.85 -4.08
C ARG A 95 13.35 14.88 -2.58
N PRO A 96 14.10 13.94 -2.00
CA PRO A 96 14.38 13.88 -0.57
C PRO A 96 14.84 15.22 0.04
N GLU A 97 15.63 15.98 -0.69
CA GLU A 97 16.22 17.26 -0.27
C GLU A 97 15.32 18.48 -0.53
N GLU A 98 14.23 18.34 -1.28
CA GLU A 98 13.40 19.46 -1.72
C GLU A 98 12.27 19.81 -0.72
N THR A 99 12.50 19.62 0.58
CA THR A 99 11.48 19.90 1.61
C THR A 99 11.24 21.39 1.85
N GLY A 100 12.16 22.25 1.39
CA GLY A 100 12.18 23.68 1.73
C GLY A 100 12.75 23.98 3.11
N VAL A 101 13.18 22.98 3.88
CA VAL A 101 13.79 23.12 5.21
C VAL A 101 15.20 22.54 5.15
N ALA A 102 16.20 23.36 5.45
CA ALA A 102 17.62 23.05 5.19
C ALA A 102 18.14 21.77 5.88
N ASN A 103 17.60 21.40 7.02
CA ASN A 103 18.01 20.25 7.82
C ASN A 103 16.95 19.13 7.87
N LEU A 104 16.01 19.12 6.92
CA LEU A 104 14.97 18.13 6.83
C LEU A 104 15.04 17.40 5.49
N LEU A 105 15.13 16.10 5.53
CA LEU A 105 14.96 15.22 4.37
C LEU A 105 13.70 14.38 4.56
N HIS A 106 13.05 14.06 3.47
CA HIS A 106 11.96 13.11 3.47
C HIS A 106 12.27 11.93 2.55
N THR A 107 11.84 10.74 2.92
CA THR A 107 12.07 9.53 2.13
C THR A 107 10.81 8.67 2.07
N GLY A 108 10.71 7.89 1.04
CA GLY A 108 9.59 6.98 0.82
C GLY A 108 9.30 6.83 -0.67
N ASP A 109 8.43 5.91 -0.99
CA ASP A 109 7.99 5.65 -2.36
C ASP A 109 7.17 6.79 -2.99
N HIS A 110 6.74 7.74 -2.18
CA HIS A 110 6.04 8.96 -2.60
C HIS A 110 6.97 10.06 -3.15
N THR A 111 8.28 9.94 -2.97
CA THR A 111 9.25 10.94 -3.47
C THR A 111 9.49 10.78 -4.96
N PHE A 112 10.13 11.79 -5.56
CA PHE A 112 10.57 11.71 -6.95
C PHE A 112 11.78 10.77 -7.07
N THR A 113 11.58 9.66 -7.81
CA THR A 113 12.61 8.65 -8.11
C THR A 113 12.56 8.30 -9.60
N GLY A 114 13.47 7.46 -10.08
CA GLY A 114 13.40 6.97 -11.46
C GLY A 114 12.15 6.14 -11.77
N ILE A 115 11.58 5.49 -10.77
CA ILE A 115 10.39 4.63 -10.90
C ILE A 115 9.10 5.45 -10.76
N ASN A 116 9.04 6.38 -9.79
CA ASN A 116 7.87 7.22 -9.49
C ASN A 116 6.57 6.44 -9.25
N ALA A 117 6.68 5.27 -8.66
CA ALA A 117 5.57 4.38 -8.32
C ALA A 117 5.68 3.96 -6.86
N GLY A 118 4.56 3.57 -6.28
CA GLY A 118 4.54 3.04 -4.93
C GLY A 118 5.06 1.60 -4.91
N CYS A 119 6.32 1.43 -4.54
CA CYS A 119 6.97 0.12 -4.41
C CYS A 119 8.20 0.21 -3.50
N VAL A 120 8.66 -0.94 -3.06
CA VAL A 120 9.85 -1.04 -2.18
C VAL A 120 11.08 -0.46 -2.86
N GLU A 121 11.26 -0.72 -4.14
CA GLU A 121 12.38 -0.23 -4.93
C GLU A 121 12.43 1.30 -4.96
N ALA A 122 11.29 1.97 -5.16
CA ALA A 122 11.22 3.43 -5.11
C ALA A 122 11.54 3.96 -3.71
N ALA A 123 11.08 3.30 -2.65
CA ALA A 123 11.42 3.68 -1.28
C ALA A 123 12.91 3.53 -0.99
N VAL A 124 13.53 2.44 -1.45
CA VAL A 124 14.99 2.22 -1.34
C VAL A 124 15.77 3.28 -2.12
N MET A 125 15.38 3.57 -3.37
CA MET A 125 16.00 4.62 -4.17
C MET A 125 15.92 5.99 -3.49
N SER A 126 14.78 6.30 -2.88
CA SER A 126 14.59 7.53 -2.12
C SER A 126 15.54 7.61 -0.92
N GLY A 127 15.66 6.52 -0.14
CA GLY A 127 16.62 6.44 0.97
C GLY A 127 18.07 6.60 0.51
N MET A 128 18.44 5.96 -0.61
CA MET A 128 19.76 6.12 -1.22
C MET A 128 20.02 7.57 -1.67
N ALA A 129 19.01 8.24 -2.23
CA ALA A 129 19.12 9.64 -2.63
C ALA A 129 19.30 10.59 -1.42
N ALA A 130 18.59 10.35 -0.33
CA ALA A 130 18.77 11.09 0.91
C ALA A 130 20.19 10.88 1.48
N ALA A 131 20.68 9.65 1.52
CA ALA A 131 22.03 9.34 1.96
C ALA A 131 23.09 10.00 1.06
N GLN A 132 22.89 9.96 -0.27
CA GLN A 132 23.78 10.64 -1.21
C GLN A 132 23.83 12.15 -0.97
N HIS A 133 22.68 12.77 -0.66
CA HIS A 133 22.64 14.19 -0.31
C HIS A 133 23.42 14.51 0.97
N LEU A 134 23.28 13.66 1.99
CA LEU A 134 23.92 13.87 3.31
C LEU A 134 25.43 13.63 3.32
N CYS A 135 25.89 12.56 2.68
CA CYS A 135 27.27 12.09 2.80
C CYS A 135 27.96 11.80 1.45
N GLY A 136 27.33 12.10 0.32
CA GLY A 136 27.87 11.85 -1.01
C GLY A 136 27.88 10.37 -1.44
N PHE A 137 27.23 9.49 -0.68
CA PHE A 137 27.20 8.05 -0.94
C PHE A 137 25.78 7.48 -0.80
N PRO A 138 25.37 6.52 -1.66
CA PRO A 138 26.10 5.86 -2.73
C PRO A 138 26.38 6.79 -3.93
N ARG A 139 27.43 6.52 -4.68
CA ARG A 139 27.78 7.33 -5.88
C ARG A 139 26.81 7.11 -7.03
N GLU A 140 26.21 5.94 -7.10
CA GLU A 140 25.22 5.54 -8.08
C GLU A 140 23.98 4.99 -7.41
N ILE A 141 22.82 5.37 -7.93
CA ILE A 141 21.53 4.81 -7.53
C ILE A 141 20.96 4.09 -8.77
N PRO A 142 20.84 2.76 -8.75
CA PRO A 142 20.30 2.01 -9.88
C PRO A 142 18.90 2.51 -10.25
N GLY A 143 18.66 2.75 -11.55
CA GLY A 143 17.38 3.25 -12.05
C GLY A 143 17.12 4.75 -11.85
N ASP A 144 18.06 5.48 -11.29
CA ASP A 144 17.95 6.94 -11.19
C ASP A 144 18.15 7.59 -12.58
N LEU A 145 17.13 8.29 -13.04
CA LEU A 145 17.13 8.98 -14.33
C LEU A 145 17.65 10.42 -14.25
N ARG A 146 18.14 10.85 -13.09
CA ARG A 146 18.72 12.19 -12.96
C ARG A 146 19.93 12.32 -13.86
N PRO A 147 20.09 13.45 -14.58
CA PRO A 147 21.35 13.74 -15.23
C PRO A 147 22.48 13.70 -14.19
N ARG A 148 23.55 13.01 -14.47
CA ARG A 148 24.76 13.07 -13.64
C ARG A 148 25.29 14.50 -13.70
N SER A 149 24.85 15.36 -12.81
CA SER A 149 25.51 16.63 -12.56
C SER A 149 26.83 16.31 -11.86
N GLY A 150 27.90 16.98 -12.27
CA GLY A 150 29.27 16.75 -11.85
C GLY A 150 29.48 16.66 -10.33
N PRO A 151 30.72 16.59 -9.83
CA PRO A 151 31.05 16.04 -8.52
C PRO A 151 30.29 16.64 -7.32
N TRP A 152 29.49 17.67 -7.50
CA TRP A 152 28.69 18.32 -6.44
C TRP A 152 27.41 18.97 -7.00
N GLY A 153 26.79 18.42 -8.05
CA GLY A 153 25.47 18.85 -8.46
C GLY A 153 25.32 20.37 -8.67
N THR A 154 26.09 20.95 -9.56
CA THR A 154 25.84 22.34 -9.97
C THR A 154 24.50 22.38 -10.73
N ARG A 155 23.58 23.18 -10.20
CA ARG A 155 22.33 23.56 -10.84
C ARG A 155 22.57 24.25 -12.17
#